data_5bd1efe1646d5b6458b906127a81cb91
#
_entry.id   5bd1efe1646d5b6458b906127a81cb91
#
_cell.length_a   1.000
_cell.length_b   1.000
_cell.length_c   1.000
_cell.angle_alpha   90.00
_cell.angle_beta   90.00
_cell.angle_gamma   90.00
#
_symmetry.space_group_name_H-M   'P 1'
#
loop_
_entity.id
_entity.type
_entity.pdbx_description
1 polymer ?
#
loop_
_entity_poly.entity_id
_entity_poly.type
_entity_poly.pdbx_seq_one_letter_code
_entity_poly.pdbx_strand_id
1 'polypeptide(L)'
;MMNPPVKIGVNVFVIRDNKVLFGKRIGKVGHGTWCLPGGHFEYGESLMDAAKRELREETGIISDNLEFVHIINDPEEHTHYVHINFLAKDFQGEAEVTEPDKFAEWRWFEIDQLPEDIFSGHKKFIPTFLRKLTFVDKQ
;
A
#
# COMPACT_ATOMS: atom_id res chain seq x y z
N MET A 1 -11.89 -10.56 27.57
CA MET A 1 -11.42 -9.52 26.63
C MET A 1 -11.51 -10.00 25.20
N MET A 2 -12.00 -9.18 24.33
CA MET A 2 -12.10 -9.50 22.92
C MET A 2 -10.80 -9.14 22.20
N ASN A 3 -10.38 -10.00 21.29
CA ASN A 3 -9.26 -9.68 20.42
C ASN A 3 -9.67 -8.57 19.41
N PRO A 4 -8.73 -7.74 18.98
CA PRO A 4 -9.04 -6.81 17.91
C PRO A 4 -9.44 -7.58 16.64
N PRO A 5 -10.27 -6.97 15.78
CA PRO A 5 -10.65 -7.64 14.52
C PRO A 5 -9.47 -7.79 13.58
N VAL A 6 -9.47 -8.88 12.83
CA VAL A 6 -8.53 -9.03 11.71
C VAL A 6 -9.03 -8.19 10.55
N LYS A 7 -8.17 -7.35 10.00
CA LYS A 7 -8.51 -6.43 8.91
C LYS A 7 -7.79 -6.82 7.63
N ILE A 8 -8.42 -6.55 6.51
CA ILE A 8 -7.82 -6.79 5.20
C ILE A 8 -7.43 -5.45 4.61
N GLY A 9 -6.13 -5.29 4.36
CA GLY A 9 -5.59 -4.13 3.67
C GLY A 9 -5.31 -4.49 2.21
N VAL A 10 -5.59 -3.56 1.31
CA VAL A 10 -5.32 -3.71 -0.11
C VAL A 10 -4.40 -2.57 -0.51
N ASN A 11 -3.23 -2.88 -1.05
CA ASN A 11 -2.21 -1.88 -1.35
C ASN A 11 -1.66 -2.07 -2.76
N VAL A 12 -1.09 -1.00 -3.33
CA VAL A 12 -0.62 -1.02 -4.70
C VAL A 12 0.82 -0.52 -4.79
N PHE A 13 1.69 -1.35 -5.37
CA PHE A 13 3.00 -0.91 -5.83
C PHE A 13 2.80 -0.21 -7.16
N VAL A 14 2.99 1.10 -7.20
CA VAL A 14 2.96 1.84 -8.47
C VAL A 14 4.41 2.01 -8.88
N ILE A 15 4.80 1.39 -9.98
CA ILE A 15 6.20 1.36 -10.42
C ILE A 15 6.32 1.91 -11.83
N ARG A 16 7.25 2.84 -12.00
CA ARG A 16 7.60 3.45 -13.28
C ARG A 16 9.08 3.79 -13.27
N ASP A 17 9.80 3.36 -14.31
CA ASP A 17 11.24 3.65 -14.46
C ASP A 17 12.06 3.26 -13.23
N ASN A 18 11.80 2.07 -12.69
CA ASN A 18 12.45 1.51 -11.51
C ASN A 18 12.26 2.35 -10.24
N LYS A 19 11.20 3.16 -10.22
CA LYS A 19 10.80 3.96 -9.05
C LYS A 19 9.45 3.52 -8.55
N VAL A 20 9.29 3.59 -7.24
CA VAL A 20 8.05 3.23 -6.56
C VAL A 20 7.47 4.46 -5.87
N LEU A 21 6.15 4.56 -5.90
CA LEU A 21 5.42 5.70 -5.35
C LEU A 21 5.10 5.49 -3.88
N PHE A 22 5.51 6.45 -3.04
CA PHE A 22 5.15 6.47 -1.62
C PHE A 22 4.50 7.80 -1.27
N GLY A 23 3.55 7.73 -0.33
CA GLY A 23 2.89 8.91 0.21
C GLY A 23 3.34 9.17 1.64
N LYS A 24 3.58 10.44 1.95
CA LYS A 24 3.94 10.86 3.30
C LYS A 24 2.68 11.07 4.13
N ARG A 25 2.53 10.28 5.17
CA ARG A 25 1.33 10.25 5.99
C ARG A 25 1.20 11.47 6.90
N ILE A 26 -0.04 11.91 7.08
CA ILE A 26 -0.42 12.91 8.06
C ILE A 26 -1.46 12.26 8.98
N GLY A 27 -1.51 12.65 10.23
CA GLY A 27 -2.53 12.23 11.17
C GLY A 27 -1.98 11.45 12.35
N LYS A 28 -2.88 10.76 13.06
CA LYS A 28 -2.53 10.11 14.33
C LYS A 28 -1.71 8.84 14.16
N VAL A 29 -1.92 8.13 13.06
CA VAL A 29 -1.25 6.84 12.83
C VAL A 29 -0.15 7.02 11.81
N GLY A 30 1.09 6.82 12.24
CA GLY A 30 2.25 6.87 11.35
C GLY A 30 2.56 8.23 10.77
N HIS A 31 2.26 9.32 11.49
CA HIS A 31 2.54 10.67 11.01
C HIS A 31 3.99 10.84 10.58
N GLY A 32 4.19 11.36 9.37
CA GLY A 32 5.52 11.61 8.82
C GLY A 32 6.19 10.38 8.20
N THR A 33 5.56 9.21 8.27
CA THR A 33 6.11 8.00 7.63
C THR A 33 5.58 7.84 6.21
N TRP A 34 6.26 7.02 5.42
CA TRP A 34 5.95 6.80 4.01
C TRP A 34 5.27 5.46 3.80
N CYS A 35 4.18 5.46 3.04
CA CYS A 35 3.42 4.23 2.77
C CYS A 35 3.03 4.13 1.31
N LEU A 36 2.69 2.91 0.89
CA LEU A 36 2.09 2.67 -0.43
C LEU A 36 0.65 3.18 -0.44
N PRO A 37 0.11 3.53 -1.62
CA PRO A 37 -1.33 3.77 -1.73
C PRO A 37 -2.09 2.49 -1.39
N GLY A 38 -3.19 2.64 -0.69
CA GLY A 38 -4.02 1.50 -0.29
C GLY A 38 -4.98 1.87 0.81
N GLY A 39 -5.75 0.89 1.25
CA GLY A 39 -6.73 1.07 2.31
C GLY A 39 -7.45 -0.21 2.63
N HIS A 40 -8.60 -0.09 3.28
CA HIS A 40 -9.35 -1.24 3.74
C HIS A 40 -10.24 -1.79 2.63
N PHE A 41 -10.28 -3.12 2.56
CA PHE A 41 -11.20 -3.84 1.70
C PHE A 41 -12.63 -3.65 2.22
N GLU A 42 -13.57 -3.35 1.33
CA GLU A 42 -14.93 -3.08 1.72
C GLU A 42 -15.88 -4.18 1.25
N TYR A 43 -17.01 -4.27 1.96
CA TYR A 43 -18.03 -5.28 1.67
C TYR A 43 -18.51 -5.18 0.22
N GLY A 44 -18.55 -6.31 -0.45
CA GLY A 44 -19.11 -6.42 -1.80
C GLY A 44 -18.17 -6.09 -2.94
N GLU A 45 -16.96 -5.59 -2.63
CA GLU A 45 -15.98 -5.31 -3.67
C GLU A 45 -15.21 -6.57 -4.08
N SER A 46 -14.72 -6.60 -5.32
CA SER A 46 -13.62 -7.51 -5.63
C SER A 46 -12.32 -6.90 -5.08
N LEU A 47 -11.33 -7.73 -4.82
CA LEU A 47 -10.03 -7.25 -4.35
C LEU A 47 -9.38 -6.31 -5.37
N MET A 48 -9.50 -6.63 -6.65
CA MET A 48 -8.98 -5.81 -7.73
C MET A 48 -9.64 -4.43 -7.76
N ASP A 49 -10.97 -4.39 -7.62
CA ASP A 49 -11.71 -3.13 -7.62
C ASP A 49 -11.37 -2.27 -6.40
N ALA A 50 -11.17 -2.91 -5.25
CA ALA A 50 -10.73 -2.20 -4.04
C ALA A 50 -9.39 -1.54 -4.24
N ALA A 51 -8.42 -2.25 -4.84
CA ALA A 51 -7.10 -1.70 -5.13
C ALA A 51 -7.17 -0.52 -6.09
N LYS A 52 -7.96 -0.66 -7.17
CA LYS A 52 -8.17 0.43 -8.14
C LYS A 52 -8.81 1.64 -7.49
N ARG A 53 -9.81 1.42 -6.66
CA ARG A 53 -10.55 2.47 -5.96
C ARG A 53 -9.62 3.26 -5.03
N GLU A 54 -8.86 2.56 -4.18
CA GLU A 54 -7.95 3.20 -3.24
C GLU A 54 -6.86 3.99 -3.97
N LEU A 55 -6.29 3.43 -5.02
CA LEU A 55 -5.28 4.12 -5.82
C LEU A 55 -5.82 5.43 -6.38
N ARG A 56 -7.00 5.39 -6.98
CA ARG A 56 -7.63 6.58 -7.54
C ARG A 56 -8.00 7.60 -6.47
N GLU A 57 -8.59 7.16 -5.37
CA GLU A 57 -9.02 8.06 -4.30
C GLU A 57 -7.84 8.79 -3.66
N GLU A 58 -6.71 8.10 -3.48
CA GLU A 58 -5.57 8.67 -2.77
C GLU A 58 -4.60 9.43 -3.67
N THR A 59 -4.49 9.05 -4.94
CA THR A 59 -3.47 9.63 -5.82
C THR A 59 -4.01 10.23 -7.11
N GLY A 60 -5.22 9.89 -7.50
CA GLY A 60 -5.77 10.26 -8.80
C GLY A 60 -5.32 9.37 -9.94
N ILE A 61 -4.41 8.44 -9.69
CA ILE A 61 -3.92 7.52 -10.72
C ILE A 61 -4.98 6.47 -11.04
N ILE A 62 -5.15 6.21 -12.34
CA ILE A 62 -6.09 5.23 -12.85
C ILE A 62 -5.30 4.10 -13.51
N SER A 63 -5.56 2.87 -13.07
CA SER A 63 -4.96 1.68 -13.67
C SER A 63 -6.05 0.64 -13.89
N ASP A 64 -6.18 0.16 -15.12
CA ASP A 64 -7.15 -0.87 -15.47
C ASP A 64 -6.58 -2.28 -15.29
N ASN A 65 -5.26 -2.39 -15.27
CA ASN A 65 -4.56 -3.67 -15.18
C ASN A 65 -3.64 -3.69 -13.97
N LEU A 66 -4.13 -4.31 -12.89
CA LEU A 66 -3.30 -4.57 -11.72
C LEU A 66 -2.91 -6.04 -11.71
N GLU A 67 -1.65 -6.32 -11.38
CA GLU A 67 -1.18 -7.69 -11.23
C GLU A 67 -1.14 -8.04 -9.74
N PHE A 68 -1.61 -9.23 -9.38
CA PHE A 68 -1.46 -9.72 -8.01
C PHE A 68 0.02 -9.93 -7.70
N VAL A 69 0.47 -9.48 -6.53
CA VAL A 69 1.85 -9.63 -6.10
C VAL A 69 1.97 -10.66 -4.99
N HIS A 70 1.36 -10.38 -3.84
CA HIS A 70 1.52 -11.26 -2.68
C HIS A 70 0.43 -11.04 -1.64
N ILE A 71 0.36 -11.99 -0.71
CA ILE A 71 -0.41 -11.87 0.52
C ILE A 71 0.58 -11.93 1.68
N ILE A 72 0.44 -11.00 2.62
CA ILE A 72 1.23 -10.97 3.84
C ILE A 72 0.28 -11.00 5.04
N ASN A 73 0.34 -12.07 5.82
CA ASN A 73 -0.36 -12.15 7.08
C ASN A 73 0.54 -11.53 8.15
N ASP A 74 0.09 -10.41 8.72
CA ASP A 74 0.92 -9.57 9.57
C ASP A 74 0.27 -9.32 10.94
N PRO A 75 0.25 -10.33 11.81
CA PRO A 75 -0.19 -10.12 13.19
C PRO A 75 0.84 -9.33 13.98
N GLU A 76 0.38 -8.28 14.64
CA GLU A 76 1.19 -7.44 15.51
C GLU A 76 0.58 -7.44 16.91
N GLU A 77 1.22 -6.75 17.84
CA GLU A 77 0.76 -6.76 19.24
C GLU A 77 -0.67 -6.26 19.40
N HIS A 78 -1.02 -5.17 18.71
CA HIS A 78 -2.33 -4.51 18.87
C HIS A 78 -3.18 -4.51 17.61
N THR A 79 -2.65 -4.98 16.50
CA THR A 79 -3.36 -5.02 15.22
C THR A 79 -3.04 -6.30 14.48
N HIS A 80 -3.99 -6.73 13.67
CA HIS A 80 -3.75 -7.88 12.80
C HIS A 80 -4.28 -7.57 11.41
N TYR A 81 -3.36 -7.38 10.47
CA TYR A 81 -3.72 -7.17 9.06
C TYR A 81 -3.34 -8.36 8.21
N VAL A 82 -4.20 -8.65 7.25
CA VAL A 82 -3.83 -9.49 6.11
C VAL A 82 -3.75 -8.52 4.94
N HIS A 83 -2.56 -8.33 4.39
CA HIS A 83 -2.32 -7.42 3.28
C HIS A 83 -2.36 -8.18 1.97
N ILE A 84 -3.13 -7.65 1.03
CA ILE A 84 -3.20 -8.17 -0.34
C ILE A 84 -2.70 -7.06 -1.24
N ASN A 85 -1.55 -7.28 -1.88
CA ASN A 85 -0.86 -6.23 -2.63
C ASN A 85 -0.84 -6.52 -4.12
N PHE A 86 -0.99 -5.47 -4.90
CA PHE A 86 -1.02 -5.49 -6.36
C PHE A 86 0.07 -4.60 -6.93
N LEU A 87 0.38 -4.79 -8.21
CA LEU A 87 1.35 -4.00 -8.95
C LEU A 87 0.67 -3.30 -10.11
N ALA A 88 0.87 -2.00 -10.21
CA ALA A 88 0.46 -1.19 -11.35
C ALA A 88 1.69 -0.78 -12.15
N LYS A 89 1.85 -1.34 -13.34
CA LYS A 89 2.89 -0.95 -14.31
C LYS A 89 2.36 0.00 -15.34
N ASP A 90 1.12 -0.26 -15.80
CA ASP A 90 0.45 0.55 -16.80
C ASP A 90 -0.64 1.36 -16.12
N PHE A 91 -0.50 2.66 -16.14
CA PHE A 91 -1.45 3.54 -15.48
C PHE A 91 -1.48 4.90 -16.16
N GLN A 92 -2.55 5.65 -15.90
CA GLN A 92 -2.76 6.99 -16.44
C GLN A 92 -2.77 7.99 -15.30
N GLY A 93 -2.26 9.19 -15.59
CA GLY A 93 -2.26 10.28 -14.65
C GLY A 93 -0.97 10.41 -13.86
N GLU A 94 -0.84 11.51 -13.18
CA GLU A 94 0.25 11.78 -12.26
C GLU A 94 -0.28 11.78 -10.84
N ALA A 95 0.56 11.38 -9.90
CA ALA A 95 0.17 11.35 -8.49
C ALA A 95 -0.09 12.76 -7.98
N GLU A 96 -1.24 12.95 -7.35
CA GLU A 96 -1.66 14.22 -6.77
C GLU A 96 -2.10 13.98 -5.34
N VAL A 97 -1.99 15.01 -4.50
CA VAL A 97 -2.56 14.97 -3.16
C VAL A 97 -4.05 15.25 -3.27
N THR A 98 -4.86 14.21 -3.24
CA THR A 98 -6.31 14.31 -3.34
C THR A 98 -6.97 14.35 -1.96
N GLU A 99 -6.25 13.89 -0.93
CA GLU A 99 -6.72 13.87 0.45
C GLU A 99 -5.68 14.54 1.35
N PRO A 100 -5.65 15.89 1.38
CA PRO A 100 -4.59 16.63 2.09
C PRO A 100 -4.63 16.48 3.61
N ASP A 101 -5.72 15.94 4.15
CA ASP A 101 -5.82 15.60 5.57
C ASP A 101 -5.14 14.25 5.89
N LYS A 102 -4.83 13.45 4.88
CA LYS A 102 -4.21 12.12 5.05
C LYS A 102 -2.78 12.06 4.57
N PHE A 103 -2.44 12.81 3.53
CA PHE A 103 -1.11 12.78 2.91
C PHE A 103 -0.60 14.18 2.64
N ALA A 104 0.68 14.41 2.98
CA ALA A 104 1.35 15.68 2.70
C ALA A 104 1.84 15.76 1.26
N GLU A 105 2.30 14.64 0.72
CA GLU A 105 2.82 14.56 -0.64
C GLU A 105 2.88 13.12 -1.11
N TRP A 106 3.00 12.93 -2.43
CA TRP A 106 3.34 11.67 -3.08
C TRP A 106 4.66 11.86 -3.79
N ARG A 107 5.59 10.91 -3.63
CA ARG A 107 6.94 11.03 -4.19
C ARG A 107 7.41 9.69 -4.73
N TRP A 108 8.15 9.76 -5.84
CA TRP A 108 8.78 8.60 -6.45
C TRP A 108 10.15 8.38 -5.83
N PHE A 109 10.43 7.15 -5.43
CA PHE A 109 11.73 6.76 -4.88
C PHE A 109 12.33 5.66 -5.74
N GLU A 110 13.65 5.76 -6.00
CA GLU A 110 14.36 4.64 -6.59
C GLU A 110 14.16 3.41 -5.71
N ILE A 111 13.92 2.24 -6.31
CA ILE A 111 13.60 1.04 -5.54
C ILE A 111 14.77 0.57 -4.66
N ASP A 112 15.98 1.00 -4.97
CA ASP A 112 17.17 0.72 -4.16
C ASP A 112 17.57 1.88 -3.24
N GLN A 113 16.80 2.97 -3.22
CA GLN A 113 17.03 4.14 -2.38
C GLN A 113 15.73 4.59 -1.72
N LEU A 114 15.14 3.68 -0.94
CA LEU A 114 13.85 3.92 -0.31
C LEU A 114 13.95 4.90 0.85
N PRO A 115 12.85 5.56 1.24
CA PRO A 115 12.85 6.41 2.42
C PRO A 115 13.15 5.60 3.68
N GLU A 116 13.79 6.23 4.67
CA GLU A 116 14.13 5.56 5.92
C GLU A 116 12.90 5.28 6.78
N ASP A 117 11.97 6.23 6.80
CA ASP A 117 10.81 6.16 7.68
C ASP A 117 9.59 5.55 6.99
N ILE A 118 9.68 4.27 6.66
CA ILE A 118 8.53 3.56 6.09
C ILE A 118 7.54 3.24 7.20
N PHE A 119 6.26 3.48 6.91
CA PHE A 119 5.16 3.15 7.82
C PHE A 119 5.28 1.71 8.32
N SER A 120 5.15 1.50 9.64
CA SER A 120 5.40 0.20 10.27
C SER A 120 4.61 -0.94 9.64
N GLY A 121 3.35 -0.70 9.26
CA GLY A 121 2.52 -1.72 8.63
C GLY A 121 2.95 -2.09 7.20
N HIS A 122 3.82 -1.29 6.58
CA HIS A 122 4.27 -1.52 5.20
C HIS A 122 5.74 -1.92 5.08
N LYS A 123 6.44 -2.08 6.20
CA LYS A 123 7.88 -2.37 6.17
C LYS A 123 8.26 -3.67 5.47
N LYS A 124 7.37 -4.65 5.48
CA LYS A 124 7.62 -5.95 4.86
C LYS A 124 7.34 -5.97 3.36
N PHE A 125 6.67 -4.94 2.82
CA PHE A 125 6.16 -4.96 1.44
C PHE A 125 7.27 -5.02 0.40
N ILE A 126 8.21 -4.07 0.43
CA ILE A 126 9.26 -4.03 -0.58
C ILE A 126 10.21 -5.22 -0.48
N PRO A 127 10.71 -5.61 0.70
CA PRO A 127 11.55 -6.80 0.79
C PRO A 127 10.88 -8.07 0.26
N THR A 128 9.59 -8.26 0.56
CA THR A 128 8.83 -9.39 0.06
C THR A 128 8.68 -9.35 -1.46
N PHE A 129 8.40 -8.15 -1.99
CA PHE A 129 8.29 -7.94 -3.43
C PHE A 129 9.60 -8.26 -4.16
N LEU A 130 10.72 -7.75 -3.64
CA LEU A 130 12.04 -7.96 -4.25
C LEU A 130 12.49 -9.41 -4.20
N ARG A 131 12.08 -10.14 -3.17
CA ARG A 131 12.35 -11.58 -3.05
C ARG A 131 11.40 -12.44 -3.87
N LYS A 132 10.42 -11.82 -4.51
CA LYS A 132 9.40 -12.50 -5.35
C LYS A 132 8.62 -13.56 -4.59
N LEU A 133 8.39 -13.33 -3.31
CA LEU A 133 7.56 -14.19 -2.50
C LEU A 133 6.09 -13.80 -2.70
N THR A 134 5.23 -14.80 -2.85
CA THR A 134 3.81 -14.57 -3.09
C THR A 134 2.98 -14.75 -1.82
N PHE A 135 3.58 -15.33 -0.79
CA PHE A 135 2.86 -15.57 0.45
C PHE A 135 3.82 -15.53 1.63
N VAL A 136 3.51 -14.69 2.60
CA VAL A 136 4.20 -14.64 3.88
C VAL A 136 3.14 -14.84 4.95
N ASP A 137 3.20 -15.96 5.67
CA ASP A 137 2.15 -16.28 6.63
C ASP A 137 2.37 -15.57 7.97
N LYS A 138 3.45 -15.91 8.66
CA LYS A 138 3.73 -15.30 9.96
C LYS A 138 5.22 -15.38 10.23
N GLN A 139 5.76 -14.30 10.77
CA GLN A 139 7.18 -14.27 11.14
C GLN A 139 7.38 -13.96 12.60
#